data_d8e191b526709511b915a3c48e86a12c
#
_entry.id   d8e191b526709511b915a3c48e86a12c
#
_cell.length_a   1.000
_cell.length_b   1.000
_cell.length_c   1.000
_cell.angle_alpha   90.00
_cell.angle_beta   90.00
_cell.angle_gamma   90.00
#
_symmetry.space_group_name_H-M   'P 1'
#
loop_
_entity.id
_entity.type
_entity.pdbx_description
1 polymer ?
#
loop_
_entity_poly.entity_id
_entity_poly.type
_entity_poly.pdbx_seq_one_letter_code
_entity_poly.pdbx_strand_id
1 'polypeptide(L)'
;MNIQASDLKQVITDAFNFEVVKLPLSAPDNQPTGYYGLFRDDLTGTDAVVGSSSVTSRYVPHTNDDVVALVEAASNVFDGDVDVKCHFNNGHYVSVKPTADHRINIYGDKDNIFPSIVISAGFDGRAFQATMGYYRDLCQNLAMMRQVSGTCQTIRHTRSLRPKMNDLIATFNQLEDGWNNLTNVIEHLETREVDLSQFLMAVYGSPEEDSKRSVTIHQNRIEAIFKRVRNERFYSGRPRMTNMVVSAWEAYNAVQGYAQHDSTRRGNATDFDRMLSASRDGFVKRAEELVLTA
;
A
#
# COMPACT_ATOMS: atom_id res chain seq x y z
N MET A 1 1.10 14.09 11.85
CA MET A 1 1.41 14.37 13.28
C MET A 1 2.75 13.74 13.54
N ASN A 2 3.77 14.53 13.89
CA ASN A 2 5.10 14.00 14.21
C ASN A 2 5.00 13.29 15.56
N ILE A 3 5.31 12.02 15.60
CA ILE A 3 5.11 11.16 16.77
C ILE A 3 6.49 10.67 17.21
N GLN A 4 6.83 10.93 18.47
CA GLN A 4 8.01 10.33 19.09
C GLN A 4 7.75 8.82 19.30
N ALA A 5 8.81 8.02 19.27
CA ALA A 5 8.70 6.58 19.46
C ALA A 5 7.99 6.20 20.78
N SER A 6 8.09 7.03 21.83
CA SER A 6 7.37 6.86 23.11
C SER A 6 5.84 6.90 23.00
N ASP A 7 5.31 7.59 21.99
CA ASP A 7 3.88 7.85 21.86
C ASP A 7 3.19 6.92 20.86
N LEU A 8 3.96 6.10 20.12
CA LEU A 8 3.45 5.20 19.08
C LEU A 8 2.41 4.22 19.62
N LYS A 9 2.66 3.62 20.78
CA LYS A 9 1.74 2.69 21.41
C LYS A 9 0.38 3.35 21.66
N GLN A 10 0.38 4.57 22.18
CA GLN A 10 -0.84 5.32 22.45
C GLN A 10 -1.61 5.63 21.17
N VAL A 11 -0.90 6.08 20.12
CA VAL A 11 -1.53 6.40 18.83
C VAL A 11 -2.21 5.18 18.20
N ILE A 12 -1.56 4.01 18.25
CA ILE A 12 -2.12 2.78 17.70
C ILE A 12 -3.28 2.29 18.57
N THR A 13 -3.16 2.36 19.90
CA THR A 13 -4.21 1.97 20.80
C THR A 13 -5.43 2.87 20.66
N ASP A 14 -5.26 4.17 20.47
CA ASP A 14 -6.36 5.11 20.24
C ASP A 14 -7.05 4.88 18.87
N ALA A 15 -6.26 4.52 17.85
CA ALA A 15 -6.79 4.21 16.53
C ALA A 15 -7.54 2.87 16.48
N PHE A 16 -7.12 1.89 17.29
CA PHE A 16 -7.67 0.54 17.36
C PHE A 16 -8.06 0.20 18.79
N ASN A 17 -9.02 0.95 19.34
CA ASN A 17 -9.49 0.82 20.73
C ASN A 17 -10.43 -0.38 20.97
N PHE A 18 -10.28 -1.45 20.20
CA PHE A 18 -11.05 -2.69 20.28
C PHE A 18 -10.15 -3.88 19.99
N GLU A 19 -10.59 -5.07 20.40
CA GLU A 19 -9.95 -6.34 20.02
C GLU A 19 -10.86 -7.15 19.08
N VAL A 20 -10.24 -7.99 18.25
CA VAL A 20 -10.98 -8.94 17.43
C VAL A 20 -10.94 -10.31 18.06
N VAL A 21 -12.11 -10.76 18.52
CA VAL A 21 -12.30 -12.04 19.20
C VAL A 21 -12.81 -13.11 18.23
N LYS A 22 -12.37 -14.34 18.44
CA LYS A 22 -12.81 -15.51 17.69
C LYS A 22 -13.84 -16.29 18.50
N LEU A 23 -15.09 -16.33 18.03
CA LEU A 23 -16.19 -17.03 18.70
C LEU A 23 -16.70 -18.20 17.84
N PRO A 24 -17.11 -19.32 18.48
CA PRO A 24 -17.68 -20.47 17.76
C PRO A 24 -19.01 -20.11 17.11
N LEU A 25 -19.23 -20.66 15.91
CA LEU A 25 -20.51 -20.56 15.20
C LEU A 25 -21.33 -21.81 15.45
N SER A 26 -22.61 -21.63 15.75
CA SER A 26 -23.58 -22.71 15.95
C SER A 26 -24.49 -22.87 14.73
N ALA A 27 -24.91 -24.11 14.46
CA ALA A 27 -25.97 -24.43 13.53
C ALA A 27 -27.34 -24.00 14.11
N PRO A 28 -28.43 -23.98 13.32
CA PRO A 28 -29.76 -23.59 13.80
C PRO A 28 -30.30 -24.41 14.97
N ASP A 29 -29.79 -25.63 15.15
CA ASP A 29 -30.10 -26.51 16.28
C ASP A 29 -29.17 -26.29 17.50
N ASN A 30 -28.41 -25.20 17.52
CA ASN A 30 -27.40 -24.83 18.51
C ASN A 30 -26.21 -25.81 18.64
N GLN A 31 -26.03 -26.72 17.69
CA GLN A 31 -24.84 -27.56 17.66
C GLN A 31 -23.62 -26.82 17.12
N PRO A 32 -22.40 -27.08 17.65
CA PRO A 32 -21.19 -26.48 17.17
C PRO A 32 -20.92 -26.86 15.70
N THR A 33 -20.66 -25.89 14.83
CA THR A 33 -20.33 -26.14 13.41
C THR A 33 -18.87 -26.52 13.20
N GLY A 34 -18.00 -26.34 14.18
CA GLY A 34 -16.55 -26.45 14.02
C GLY A 34 -15.90 -25.24 13.34
N TYR A 35 -16.70 -24.26 12.94
CA TYR A 35 -16.27 -22.99 12.40
C TYR A 35 -16.40 -21.84 13.42
N TYR A 36 -15.71 -20.75 13.19
CA TYR A 36 -15.66 -19.60 14.08
C TYR A 36 -15.89 -18.32 13.27
N GLY A 37 -16.60 -17.37 13.88
CA GLY A 37 -16.68 -15.99 13.40
C GLY A 37 -15.63 -15.12 14.09
N LEU A 38 -15.28 -14.00 13.44
CA LEU A 38 -14.44 -12.97 14.01
C LEU A 38 -15.30 -11.74 14.29
N PHE A 39 -15.17 -11.20 15.49
CA PHE A 39 -16.02 -10.12 15.98
C PHE A 39 -15.18 -9.08 16.69
N ARG A 40 -15.53 -7.81 16.52
CA ARG A 40 -15.04 -6.72 17.37
C ARG A 40 -15.76 -6.79 18.71
N ASP A 41 -15.03 -6.59 19.79
CA ASP A 41 -15.55 -6.67 21.16
C ASP A 41 -16.29 -5.40 21.62
N ASP A 42 -16.09 -4.28 20.90
CA ASP A 42 -16.72 -2.97 21.17
C ASP A 42 -18.07 -2.78 20.47
N LEU A 43 -18.46 -3.68 19.56
CA LEU A 43 -19.69 -3.61 18.77
C LEU A 43 -20.58 -4.83 19.01
N THR A 44 -21.84 -4.76 18.57
CA THR A 44 -22.82 -5.84 18.71
C THR A 44 -23.54 -6.15 17.40
N GLY A 45 -24.14 -7.32 17.31
CA GLY A 45 -24.91 -7.74 16.14
C GLY A 45 -24.06 -7.87 14.89
N THR A 46 -24.62 -7.46 13.76
CA THR A 46 -23.95 -7.52 12.43
C THR A 46 -22.78 -6.56 12.32
N ASP A 47 -22.79 -5.46 13.06
CA ASP A 47 -21.74 -4.43 13.02
C ASP A 47 -20.44 -4.92 13.69
N ALA A 48 -20.55 -5.89 14.60
CA ALA A 48 -19.40 -6.52 15.23
C ALA A 48 -18.65 -7.48 14.30
N VAL A 49 -19.29 -7.96 13.21
CA VAL A 49 -18.71 -8.98 12.34
C VAL A 49 -17.51 -8.40 11.57
N VAL A 50 -16.38 -9.06 11.67
CA VAL A 50 -15.16 -8.71 10.95
C VAL A 50 -14.85 -9.77 9.88
N GLY A 51 -14.63 -9.31 8.67
CA GLY A 51 -14.41 -10.21 7.53
C GLY A 51 -15.72 -10.80 6.98
N SER A 52 -15.62 -11.45 5.84
CA SER A 52 -16.78 -11.98 5.10
C SER A 52 -16.95 -13.50 5.21
N SER A 53 -16.05 -14.18 5.92
CA SER A 53 -16.03 -15.64 5.97
C SER A 53 -15.72 -16.16 7.36
N SER A 54 -16.25 -17.36 7.65
CA SER A 54 -15.90 -18.09 8.86
C SER A 54 -14.45 -18.62 8.77
N VAL A 55 -13.83 -18.79 9.92
CA VAL A 55 -12.47 -19.32 10.06
C VAL A 55 -12.49 -20.68 10.79
N THR A 56 -11.40 -21.44 10.63
CA THR A 56 -11.25 -22.73 11.32
C THR A 56 -10.64 -22.58 12.71
N SER A 57 -10.62 -23.67 13.49
CA SER A 57 -9.95 -23.69 14.80
C SER A 57 -8.45 -23.35 14.73
N ARG A 58 -7.80 -23.54 13.58
CA ARG A 58 -6.37 -23.25 13.37
C ARG A 58 -6.06 -21.78 13.19
N TYR A 59 -7.07 -20.95 12.87
CA TYR A 59 -6.88 -19.52 12.70
C TYR A 59 -6.61 -18.85 14.06
N VAL A 60 -5.57 -18.04 14.10
CA VAL A 60 -5.20 -17.23 15.25
C VAL A 60 -5.30 -15.76 14.84
N PRO A 61 -6.26 -14.99 15.35
CA PRO A 61 -6.30 -13.55 15.11
C PRO A 61 -5.05 -12.90 15.73
N HIS A 62 -4.52 -11.89 15.05
CA HIS A 62 -3.52 -11.01 15.62
C HIS A 62 -4.20 -10.04 16.61
N THR A 63 -3.44 -9.53 17.56
CA THR A 63 -3.87 -8.55 18.55
C THR A 63 -3.37 -7.16 18.23
N ASN A 64 -3.89 -6.14 18.90
CA ASN A 64 -3.35 -4.78 18.82
C ASN A 64 -1.89 -4.72 19.27
N ASP A 65 -1.51 -5.44 20.30
CA ASP A 65 -0.10 -5.53 20.76
C ASP A 65 0.81 -6.12 19.68
N ASP A 66 0.33 -7.08 18.89
CA ASP A 66 1.07 -7.62 17.74
C ASP A 66 1.34 -6.52 16.67
N VAL A 67 0.36 -5.64 16.43
CA VAL A 67 0.50 -4.50 15.52
C VAL A 67 1.45 -3.45 16.09
N VAL A 68 1.29 -3.11 17.38
CA VAL A 68 2.19 -2.17 18.09
C VAL A 68 3.64 -2.61 17.97
N ALA A 69 3.95 -3.87 18.29
CA ALA A 69 5.32 -4.39 18.24
C ALA A 69 5.96 -4.25 16.84
N LEU A 70 5.16 -4.44 15.78
CA LEU A 70 5.65 -4.28 14.42
C LEU A 70 5.84 -2.82 14.02
N VAL A 71 4.95 -1.94 14.46
CA VAL A 71 5.07 -0.50 14.17
C VAL A 71 6.27 0.09 14.93
N GLU A 72 6.50 -0.30 16.18
CA GLU A 72 7.68 0.09 16.94
C GLU A 72 8.96 -0.39 16.24
N ALA A 73 9.00 -1.65 15.81
CA ALA A 73 10.14 -2.18 15.08
C ALA A 73 10.36 -1.49 13.72
N ALA A 74 9.27 -1.17 12.99
CA ALA A 74 9.33 -0.42 11.75
C ALA A 74 9.81 1.02 11.97
N SER A 75 9.40 1.65 13.06
CA SER A 75 9.82 3.02 13.42
C SER A 75 11.28 3.10 13.79
N ASN A 76 11.82 2.05 14.43
CA ASN A 76 13.24 1.98 14.80
C ASN A 76 14.18 1.89 13.60
N VAL A 77 13.68 1.57 12.41
CA VAL A 77 14.47 1.63 11.16
C VAL A 77 14.77 3.06 10.76
N PHE A 78 13.89 4.00 11.16
CA PHE A 78 14.03 5.41 10.87
C PHE A 78 14.56 6.11 12.11
N ASP A 79 15.77 6.64 12.04
CA ASP A 79 16.31 7.48 13.10
C ASP A 79 15.50 8.79 13.19
N GLY A 80 14.75 8.98 14.27
CA GLY A 80 13.98 10.20 14.51
C GLY A 80 12.47 10.03 14.51
N ASP A 81 11.75 11.16 14.34
CA ASP A 81 10.30 11.19 14.38
C ASP A 81 9.70 10.54 13.12
N VAL A 82 8.57 9.86 13.31
CA VAL A 82 7.81 9.22 12.25
C VAL A 82 6.39 9.78 12.14
N ASP A 83 5.82 9.74 10.94
CA ASP A 83 4.40 9.96 10.69
C ASP A 83 3.72 8.61 10.54
N VAL A 84 2.74 8.34 11.41
CA VAL A 84 2.00 7.09 11.44
C VAL A 84 0.54 7.34 11.06
N LYS A 85 0.05 6.57 10.10
CA LYS A 85 -1.36 6.59 9.70
C LYS A 85 -1.96 5.21 9.91
N CYS A 86 -3.03 5.15 10.70
CA CYS A 86 -3.77 3.95 10.99
C CYS A 86 -5.13 3.94 10.28
N HIS A 87 -5.54 2.76 9.82
CA HIS A 87 -6.84 2.55 9.21
C HIS A 87 -7.33 1.13 9.48
N PHE A 88 -8.63 0.99 9.75
CA PHE A 88 -9.28 -0.32 9.91
C PHE A 88 -10.32 -0.55 8.81
N ASN A 89 -10.13 -1.63 8.06
CA ASN A 89 -11.10 -2.13 7.08
C ASN A 89 -11.01 -3.66 6.98
N ASN A 90 -11.76 -4.38 7.80
CA ASN A 90 -11.64 -5.83 7.97
C ASN A 90 -10.19 -6.28 8.25
N GLY A 91 -9.42 -5.42 8.88
CA GLY A 91 -8.02 -5.61 9.21
C GLY A 91 -7.35 -4.33 9.64
N HIS A 92 -6.21 -4.46 10.29
CA HIS A 92 -5.37 -3.34 10.67
C HIS A 92 -4.44 -2.97 9.52
N TYR A 93 -4.39 -1.70 9.20
CA TYR A 93 -3.48 -1.13 8.21
C TYR A 93 -2.75 0.04 8.83
N VAL A 94 -1.43 -0.03 8.84
CA VAL A 94 -0.59 1.02 9.39
C VAL A 94 0.50 1.38 8.39
N SER A 95 0.64 2.68 8.10
CA SER A 95 1.74 3.22 7.32
C SER A 95 2.65 4.01 8.24
N VAL A 96 3.93 3.72 8.18
CA VAL A 96 5.00 4.39 8.94
C VAL A 96 5.95 5.03 7.94
N LYS A 97 6.22 6.33 8.07
CA LYS A 97 7.21 7.04 7.26
C LYS A 97 8.02 8.01 8.13
N PRO A 98 9.29 8.27 7.82
CA PRO A 98 10.07 9.30 8.51
C PRO A 98 9.55 10.70 8.19
N THR A 99 9.77 11.66 9.09
CA THR A 99 9.23 13.02 8.95
C THR A 99 10.11 13.96 8.13
N ALA A 100 11.44 13.83 8.16
CA ALA A 100 12.30 14.82 7.53
C ALA A 100 13.59 14.28 6.85
N ASP A 101 14.36 13.40 7.48
CA ASP A 101 15.78 13.22 7.10
C ASP A 101 16.04 12.12 6.06
N HIS A 102 15.07 11.29 5.74
CA HIS A 102 15.20 10.19 4.78
C HIS A 102 14.37 10.48 3.52
N ARG A 103 14.73 11.55 2.79
CA ARG A 103 14.01 11.90 1.56
C ARG A 103 14.92 11.83 0.34
N ILE A 104 14.37 11.35 -0.74
CA ILE A 104 14.96 11.52 -2.07
C ILE A 104 14.30 12.76 -2.69
N ASN A 105 15.12 13.70 -3.09
CA ASN A 105 14.70 14.87 -3.83
C ASN A 105 14.91 14.60 -5.32
N ILE A 106 13.83 14.34 -6.06
CA ILE A 106 13.92 14.01 -7.48
C ILE A 106 14.01 15.27 -8.33
N TYR A 107 13.26 16.31 -7.95
CA TYR A 107 13.21 17.51 -8.77
C TYR A 107 13.00 18.76 -7.90
N GLY A 108 14.07 19.26 -7.35
CA GLY A 108 14.03 20.38 -6.41
C GLY A 108 13.22 20.03 -5.14
N ASP A 109 13.00 21.01 -4.28
CA ASP A 109 12.32 20.80 -2.98
C ASP A 109 10.82 20.51 -3.08
N LYS A 110 10.27 20.46 -4.30
CA LYS A 110 8.82 20.30 -4.52
C LYS A 110 8.38 18.87 -4.79
N ASP A 111 9.30 17.94 -5.00
CA ASP A 111 8.99 16.55 -5.32
C ASP A 111 9.83 15.60 -4.44
N ASN A 112 9.43 15.49 -3.20
CA ASN A 112 10.10 14.66 -2.22
C ASN A 112 9.48 13.27 -2.17
N ILE A 113 10.34 12.25 -2.08
CA ILE A 113 9.96 10.86 -1.86
C ILE A 113 10.54 10.41 -0.53
N PHE A 114 9.70 9.77 0.26
CA PHE A 114 10.05 9.20 1.56
C PHE A 114 9.90 7.70 1.53
N PRO A 115 10.79 6.95 2.21
CA PRO A 115 10.52 5.53 2.47
C PRO A 115 9.24 5.41 3.27
N SER A 116 8.52 4.33 3.07
CA SER A 116 7.34 4.01 3.86
C SER A 116 7.25 2.52 4.09
N ILE A 117 6.99 2.15 5.34
CA ILE A 117 6.67 0.76 5.70
C ILE A 117 5.17 0.66 5.87
N VAL A 118 4.56 -0.27 5.14
CA VAL A 118 3.13 -0.53 5.22
C VAL A 118 2.92 -1.90 5.86
N ILE A 119 2.28 -1.91 7.00
CA ILE A 119 1.84 -3.12 7.71
C ILE A 119 0.36 -3.32 7.38
N SER A 120 0.01 -4.50 6.92
CA SER A 120 -1.37 -4.90 6.66
C SER A 120 -1.67 -6.25 7.29
N ALA A 121 -2.69 -6.30 8.14
CA ALA A 121 -3.08 -7.47 8.90
C ALA A 121 -4.59 -7.69 8.76
N GLY A 122 -5.01 -8.40 7.72
CA GLY A 122 -6.44 -8.63 7.43
C GLY A 122 -7.04 -9.75 8.25
N PHE A 123 -8.33 -9.62 8.59
CA PHE A 123 -9.13 -10.68 9.19
C PHE A 123 -10.00 -11.43 8.17
N ASP A 124 -9.93 -11.04 6.91
CA ASP A 124 -10.73 -11.55 5.79
C ASP A 124 -10.03 -12.66 4.97
N GLY A 125 -9.19 -13.44 5.64
CA GLY A 125 -8.36 -14.48 5.00
C GLY A 125 -7.06 -13.96 4.39
N ARG A 126 -6.80 -12.64 4.45
CA ARG A 126 -5.51 -12.06 4.06
C ARG A 126 -4.46 -12.41 5.11
N ALA A 127 -3.27 -12.67 4.62
CA ALA A 127 -2.13 -12.89 5.49
C ALA A 127 -1.64 -11.58 6.10
N PHE A 128 -1.00 -11.67 7.24
CA PHE A 128 -0.23 -10.58 7.81
C PHE A 128 0.95 -10.24 6.90
N GLN A 129 1.18 -8.97 6.64
CA GLN A 129 2.17 -8.54 5.67
C GLN A 129 2.82 -7.22 6.09
N ALA A 130 4.14 -7.16 6.01
CA ALA A 130 4.88 -5.91 6.06
C ALA A 130 5.59 -5.70 4.71
N THR A 131 5.50 -4.51 4.18
CA THR A 131 6.04 -4.17 2.87
C THR A 131 6.68 -2.79 2.93
N MET A 132 7.91 -2.66 2.43
CA MET A 132 8.50 -1.36 2.17
C MET A 132 7.95 -0.82 0.85
N GLY A 133 7.72 0.47 0.82
CA GLY A 133 7.33 1.23 -0.34
C GLY A 133 7.88 2.64 -0.27
N TYR A 134 7.28 3.53 -1.01
CA TYR A 134 7.60 4.96 -0.93
C TYR A 134 6.31 5.80 -0.93
N TYR A 135 6.41 6.94 -0.29
CA TYR A 135 5.40 7.99 -0.31
C TYR A 135 5.96 9.20 -1.05
N ARG A 136 5.24 9.69 -2.04
CA ARG A 136 5.62 10.86 -2.83
C ARG A 136 4.72 12.03 -2.48
N ASP A 137 5.29 13.12 -1.93
CA ASP A 137 4.52 14.26 -1.43
C ASP A 137 3.73 14.98 -2.52
N LEU A 138 4.31 15.14 -3.70
CA LEU A 138 3.70 15.90 -4.80
C LEU A 138 2.30 15.39 -5.20
N CYS A 139 2.12 14.09 -5.28
CA CYS A 139 0.88 13.46 -5.73
C CYS A 139 0.22 12.58 -4.66
N GLN A 140 0.78 12.56 -3.46
CA GLN A 140 0.32 11.71 -2.34
C GLN A 140 0.21 10.22 -2.71
N ASN A 141 1.00 9.79 -3.69
CA ASN A 141 1.07 8.40 -4.06
C ASN A 141 1.82 7.63 -2.98
N LEU A 142 1.27 6.52 -2.56
CA LEU A 142 1.96 5.53 -1.76
C LEU A 142 2.05 4.25 -2.58
N ALA A 143 3.21 3.98 -3.13
CA ALA A 143 3.48 2.81 -3.94
C ALA A 143 4.32 1.79 -3.17
N MET A 144 4.09 0.52 -3.46
CA MET A 144 4.81 -0.60 -2.88
C MET A 144 5.57 -1.32 -3.98
N MET A 145 6.86 -1.00 -4.11
CA MET A 145 7.73 -1.66 -5.09
C MET A 145 8.29 -2.96 -4.49
N ARG A 146 7.48 -4.00 -4.46
CA ARG A 146 7.82 -5.29 -3.84
C ARG A 146 9.01 -5.99 -4.48
N GLN A 147 9.17 -5.85 -5.79
CA GLN A 147 10.25 -6.52 -6.51
C GLN A 147 11.62 -5.91 -6.23
N VAL A 148 11.65 -4.61 -5.93
CA VAL A 148 12.88 -3.88 -5.67
C VAL A 148 13.35 -4.04 -4.23
N SER A 149 12.42 -4.05 -3.27
CA SER A 149 12.75 -4.10 -1.85
C SER A 149 13.10 -5.50 -1.34
N GLY A 150 12.65 -6.57 -2.02
CA GLY A 150 12.82 -7.94 -1.53
C GLY A 150 12.18 -8.24 -0.16
N THR A 151 11.58 -7.22 0.46
CA THR A 151 11.17 -7.18 1.88
C THR A 151 9.69 -7.41 2.11
N CYS A 152 8.96 -7.96 1.14
CA CYS A 152 7.56 -8.35 1.40
C CYS A 152 7.53 -9.71 2.08
N GLN A 153 7.33 -9.75 3.38
CA GLN A 153 7.09 -10.98 4.12
C GLN A 153 5.60 -11.16 4.39
N THR A 154 5.13 -12.39 4.19
CA THR A 154 3.72 -12.76 4.34
C THR A 154 3.59 -13.85 5.39
N ILE A 155 2.83 -13.60 6.45
CA ILE A 155 2.63 -14.51 7.57
C ILE A 155 1.15 -14.92 7.64
N ARG A 156 0.89 -16.22 7.67
CA ARG A 156 -0.48 -16.73 7.82
C ARG A 156 -0.94 -16.68 9.26
N HIS A 157 -2.22 -16.44 9.48
CA HIS A 157 -2.89 -16.44 10.79
C HIS A 157 -3.06 -17.88 11.33
N THR A 158 -1.98 -18.45 11.79
CA THR A 158 -1.93 -19.81 12.36
C THR A 158 -1.20 -19.79 13.70
N ARG A 159 -1.09 -20.91 14.39
CA ARG A 159 -0.34 -21.04 15.66
C ARG A 159 1.10 -20.55 15.59
N SER A 160 1.69 -20.50 14.39
CA SER A 160 3.03 -19.95 14.14
C SER A 160 3.02 -18.45 13.85
N LEU A 161 1.93 -17.72 14.01
CA LEU A 161 1.84 -16.29 13.75
C LEU A 161 2.92 -15.52 14.53
N ARG A 162 2.88 -15.60 15.88
CA ARG A 162 3.80 -14.84 16.75
C ARG A 162 5.28 -15.17 16.55
N PRO A 163 5.72 -16.47 16.51
CA PRO A 163 7.11 -16.76 16.17
C PRO A 163 7.56 -16.13 14.84
N LYS A 164 6.73 -16.22 13.80
CA LYS A 164 7.06 -15.63 12.49
C LYS A 164 7.02 -14.10 12.48
N MET A 165 6.26 -13.48 13.35
CA MET A 165 6.30 -12.02 13.53
C MET A 165 7.63 -11.58 14.13
N ASN A 166 8.16 -12.33 15.09
CA ASN A 166 9.51 -12.07 15.63
C ASN A 166 10.59 -12.21 14.56
N ASP A 167 10.46 -13.22 13.67
CA ASP A 167 11.34 -13.36 12.52
C ASP A 167 11.22 -12.17 11.57
N LEU A 168 9.99 -11.67 11.32
CA LEU A 168 9.76 -10.48 10.51
C LEU A 168 10.39 -9.24 11.13
N ILE A 169 10.23 -9.02 12.43
CA ILE A 169 10.87 -7.92 13.17
C ILE A 169 12.38 -7.97 12.99
N ALA A 170 12.99 -9.16 13.12
CA ALA A 170 14.43 -9.32 12.92
C ALA A 170 14.90 -8.97 11.50
N THR A 171 14.01 -9.03 10.50
CA THR A 171 14.35 -8.65 9.11
C THR A 171 14.22 -7.15 8.85
N PHE A 172 13.62 -6.36 9.74
CA PHE A 172 13.50 -4.92 9.55
C PHE A 172 14.86 -4.20 9.48
N ASN A 173 15.90 -4.74 10.09
CA ASN A 173 17.27 -4.24 9.92
C ASN A 173 17.76 -4.28 8.45
N GLN A 174 17.12 -5.09 7.58
CA GLN A 174 17.42 -5.16 6.15
C GLN A 174 16.65 -4.11 5.33
N LEU A 175 15.75 -3.35 5.97
CA LEU A 175 14.95 -2.34 5.28
C LEU A 175 15.79 -1.14 4.83
N GLU A 176 16.88 -0.84 5.54
CA GLU A 176 17.82 0.20 5.13
C GLU A 176 18.49 -0.15 3.80
N ASP A 177 18.94 -1.39 3.64
CA ASP A 177 19.47 -1.88 2.37
C ASP A 177 18.41 -1.82 1.27
N GLY A 178 17.16 -2.18 1.59
CA GLY A 178 16.01 -2.08 0.70
C GLY A 178 15.74 -0.64 0.27
N TRP A 179 15.85 0.32 1.17
CA TRP A 179 15.73 1.74 0.87
C TRP A 179 16.84 2.25 -0.05
N ASN A 180 18.08 1.91 0.24
CA ASN A 180 19.23 2.29 -0.59
C ASN A 180 19.09 1.71 -2.01
N ASN A 181 18.64 0.46 -2.12
CA ASN A 181 18.36 -0.14 -3.42
C ASN A 181 17.20 0.55 -4.16
N LEU A 182 16.12 0.88 -3.45
CA LEU A 182 14.97 1.61 -4.01
C LEU A 182 15.40 3.01 -4.50
N THR A 183 16.26 3.70 -3.75
CA THR A 183 16.83 4.99 -4.15
C THR A 183 17.55 4.88 -5.49
N ASN A 184 18.46 3.93 -5.63
CA ASN A 184 19.19 3.69 -6.89
C ASN A 184 18.26 3.39 -8.06
N VAL A 185 17.19 2.61 -7.82
CA VAL A 185 16.20 2.30 -8.86
C VAL A 185 15.42 3.55 -9.26
N ILE A 186 14.97 4.37 -8.32
CA ILE A 186 14.26 5.61 -8.62
C ILE A 186 15.14 6.56 -9.44
N GLU A 187 16.41 6.74 -9.05
CA GLU A 187 17.37 7.55 -9.78
C GLU A 187 17.58 7.01 -11.21
N HIS A 188 17.71 5.70 -11.36
CA HIS A 188 17.82 5.08 -12.70
C HIS A 188 16.56 5.32 -13.53
N LEU A 189 15.38 5.11 -12.97
CA LEU A 189 14.10 5.34 -13.66
C LEU A 189 13.90 6.81 -14.05
N GLU A 190 14.42 7.75 -13.27
CA GLU A 190 14.33 9.17 -13.57
C GLU A 190 15.22 9.59 -14.75
N THR A 191 16.36 8.93 -14.93
CA THR A 191 17.27 9.19 -16.05
C THR A 191 16.87 8.48 -17.35
N ARG A 192 16.07 7.43 -17.24
CA ARG A 192 15.65 6.63 -18.40
C ARG A 192 14.43 7.24 -19.08
N GLU A 193 14.55 7.55 -20.36
CA GLU A 193 13.46 8.09 -21.17
C GLU A 193 12.59 6.98 -21.78
N VAL A 194 11.29 7.22 -21.82
CA VAL A 194 10.29 6.35 -22.45
C VAL A 194 9.28 7.20 -23.25
N ASP A 195 8.83 6.67 -24.39
CA ASP A 195 7.66 7.22 -25.08
C ASP A 195 6.40 6.84 -24.29
N LEU A 196 5.72 7.84 -23.73
CA LEU A 196 4.56 7.64 -22.87
C LEU A 196 3.41 6.94 -23.61
N SER A 197 3.22 7.22 -24.90
CA SER A 197 2.15 6.58 -25.68
C SER A 197 2.42 5.09 -25.88
N GLN A 198 3.67 4.74 -26.23
CA GLN A 198 4.08 3.34 -26.38
C GLN A 198 4.03 2.60 -25.04
N PHE A 199 4.49 3.26 -23.98
CA PHE A 199 4.43 2.70 -22.62
C PHE A 199 2.98 2.39 -22.20
N LEU A 200 2.07 3.35 -22.38
CA LEU A 200 0.66 3.15 -22.02
C LEU A 200 -0.02 2.09 -22.89
N MET A 201 0.36 1.97 -24.16
CA MET A 201 -0.09 0.88 -25.01
C MET A 201 0.43 -0.48 -24.50
N ALA A 202 1.67 -0.56 -24.06
CA ALA A 202 2.23 -1.77 -23.48
C ALA A 202 1.55 -2.15 -22.16
N VAL A 203 1.14 -1.16 -21.33
CA VAL A 203 0.45 -1.38 -20.05
C VAL A 203 -0.99 -1.82 -20.26
N TYR A 204 -1.76 -1.08 -21.05
CA TYR A 204 -3.22 -1.25 -21.16
C TYR A 204 -3.68 -2.08 -22.35
N GLY A 205 -2.80 -2.28 -23.36
CA GLY A 205 -3.18 -2.88 -24.63
C GLY A 205 -4.03 -1.99 -25.51
N SER A 206 -4.46 -2.50 -26.64
CA SER A 206 -5.45 -1.85 -27.51
C SER A 206 -6.88 -2.10 -26.98
N PRO A 207 -7.79 -1.14 -27.13
CA PRO A 207 -9.18 -1.38 -26.83
C PRO A 207 -9.79 -2.37 -27.83
N GLU A 208 -10.90 -3.01 -27.44
CA GLU A 208 -11.72 -3.81 -28.37
C GLU A 208 -12.38 -2.86 -29.38
N GLU A 209 -11.96 -2.93 -30.65
CA GLU A 209 -12.39 -1.99 -31.72
C GLU A 209 -13.90 -2.01 -31.97
N ASP A 210 -14.53 -3.17 -31.86
CA ASP A 210 -15.97 -3.35 -32.04
C ASP A 210 -16.83 -2.83 -30.88
N SER A 211 -16.19 -2.48 -29.74
CA SER A 211 -16.87 -2.00 -28.55
C SER A 211 -16.66 -0.50 -28.34
N LYS A 212 -17.63 0.32 -28.74
CA LYS A 212 -17.59 1.78 -28.48
C LYS A 212 -17.31 2.11 -27.00
N ARG A 213 -17.85 1.30 -26.08
CA ARG A 213 -17.63 1.47 -24.65
C ARG A 213 -16.15 1.21 -24.28
N SER A 214 -15.56 0.14 -24.81
CA SER A 214 -14.15 -0.19 -24.58
C SER A 214 -13.24 0.93 -25.08
N VAL A 215 -13.47 1.41 -26.29
CA VAL A 215 -12.72 2.52 -26.90
C VAL A 215 -12.84 3.79 -26.05
N THR A 216 -14.05 4.17 -25.61
CA THR A 216 -14.26 5.37 -24.79
C THR A 216 -13.58 5.26 -23.42
N ILE A 217 -13.67 4.11 -22.75
CA ILE A 217 -13.00 3.88 -21.47
C ILE A 217 -11.48 3.98 -21.63
N HIS A 218 -10.94 3.39 -22.70
CA HIS A 218 -9.50 3.44 -22.98
C HIS A 218 -9.04 4.88 -23.22
N GLN A 219 -9.72 5.62 -24.08
CA GLN A 219 -9.40 7.02 -24.40
C GLN A 219 -9.43 7.91 -23.14
N ASN A 220 -10.51 7.83 -22.35
CA ASN A 220 -10.62 8.60 -21.11
C ASN A 220 -9.50 8.30 -20.12
N ARG A 221 -9.10 7.03 -20.01
CA ARG A 221 -7.97 6.61 -19.16
C ARG A 221 -6.66 7.22 -19.63
N ILE A 222 -6.35 7.08 -20.90
CA ILE A 222 -5.13 7.61 -21.49
C ILE A 222 -5.07 9.14 -21.32
N GLU A 223 -6.17 9.83 -21.60
CA GLU A 223 -6.25 11.29 -21.43
C GLU A 223 -6.06 11.72 -19.96
N ALA A 224 -6.67 11.01 -19.02
CA ALA A 224 -6.50 11.28 -17.60
C ALA A 224 -5.04 11.11 -17.16
N ILE A 225 -4.34 10.09 -17.66
CA ILE A 225 -2.92 9.85 -17.35
C ILE A 225 -2.04 10.95 -17.96
N PHE A 226 -2.27 11.35 -19.21
CA PHE A 226 -1.56 12.47 -19.82
C PHE A 226 -1.78 13.78 -19.06
N LYS A 227 -3.01 14.03 -18.63
CA LYS A 227 -3.33 15.20 -17.80
C LYS A 227 -2.58 15.17 -16.48
N ARG A 228 -2.47 14.00 -15.85
CA ARG A 228 -1.71 13.81 -14.61
C ARG A 228 -0.24 14.15 -14.80
N VAL A 229 0.44 13.58 -15.79
CA VAL A 229 1.85 13.89 -16.09
C VAL A 229 2.07 15.40 -16.28
N ARG A 230 1.20 16.05 -17.06
CA ARG A 230 1.29 17.50 -17.29
C ARG A 230 1.13 18.32 -16.00
N ASN A 231 0.18 17.93 -15.16
CA ASN A 231 -0.07 18.61 -13.88
C ASN A 231 1.10 18.40 -12.91
N GLU A 232 1.59 17.18 -12.79
CA GLU A 232 2.72 16.87 -11.91
C GLU A 232 3.98 17.63 -12.32
N ARG A 233 4.29 17.70 -13.62
CA ARG A 233 5.39 18.53 -14.14
C ARG A 233 5.21 20.02 -13.82
N PHE A 234 3.99 20.54 -13.97
CA PHE A 234 3.70 21.93 -13.64
C PHE A 234 3.92 22.22 -12.15
N TYR A 235 3.39 21.39 -11.26
CA TYR A 235 3.53 21.59 -9.82
C TYR A 235 4.95 21.35 -9.30
N SER A 236 5.68 20.40 -9.87
CA SER A 236 7.09 20.15 -9.51
C SER A 236 8.05 21.19 -10.07
N GLY A 237 7.61 22.05 -11.00
CA GLY A 237 8.46 23.01 -11.69
C GLY A 237 9.30 22.43 -12.82
N ARG A 238 8.98 21.22 -13.26
CA ARG A 238 9.63 20.56 -14.42
C ARG A 238 9.28 21.26 -15.73
N PRO A 239 10.15 21.16 -16.75
CA PRO A 239 9.83 21.66 -18.09
C PRO A 239 8.52 21.05 -18.61
N ARG A 240 7.75 21.85 -19.34
CA ARG A 240 6.53 21.34 -20.00
C ARG A 240 6.89 20.23 -20.98
N MET A 241 6.03 19.24 -21.06
CA MET A 241 6.15 18.17 -22.02
C MET A 241 5.97 18.73 -23.44
N THR A 242 7.01 18.66 -24.26
CA THR A 242 7.00 19.13 -25.65
C THR A 242 6.78 18.02 -26.68
N ASN A 243 7.02 16.79 -26.27
CA ASN A 243 6.81 15.55 -27.00
C ASN A 243 6.24 14.48 -26.07
N MET A 244 6.10 13.25 -26.54
CA MET A 244 5.59 12.13 -25.73
C MET A 244 6.68 11.45 -24.89
N VAL A 245 7.89 12.02 -24.82
CA VAL A 245 9.01 11.45 -24.05
C VAL A 245 8.97 11.97 -22.62
N VAL A 246 9.01 11.05 -21.68
CA VAL A 246 9.02 11.30 -20.22
C VAL A 246 10.00 10.34 -19.56
N SER A 247 10.36 10.57 -18.30
CA SER A 247 11.13 9.55 -17.56
C SER A 247 10.30 8.30 -17.29
N ALA A 248 10.95 7.15 -17.19
CA ALA A 248 10.28 5.91 -16.81
C ALA A 248 9.61 6.04 -15.43
N TRP A 249 10.20 6.82 -14.53
CA TRP A 249 9.63 7.18 -13.25
C TRP A 249 8.30 7.95 -13.39
N GLU A 250 8.25 8.98 -14.22
CA GLU A 250 7.02 9.75 -14.48
C GLU A 250 5.93 8.88 -15.08
N ALA A 251 6.29 8.04 -16.07
CA ALA A 251 5.34 7.13 -16.71
C ALA A 251 4.74 6.14 -15.72
N TYR A 252 5.56 5.51 -14.88
CA TYR A 252 5.10 4.60 -13.83
C TYR A 252 4.21 5.30 -12.80
N ASN A 253 4.66 6.45 -12.25
CA ASN A 253 3.88 7.19 -11.25
C ASN A 253 2.54 7.69 -11.78
N ALA A 254 2.47 8.05 -13.06
CA ALA A 254 1.20 8.48 -13.66
C ALA A 254 0.18 7.33 -13.73
N VAL A 255 0.62 6.11 -14.06
CA VAL A 255 -0.23 4.91 -14.03
C VAL A 255 -0.68 4.58 -12.62
N GLN A 256 0.25 4.58 -11.67
CA GLN A 256 -0.01 4.30 -10.27
C GLN A 256 -0.96 5.35 -9.67
N GLY A 257 -0.70 6.64 -9.91
CA GLY A 257 -1.54 7.74 -9.44
C GLY A 257 -2.95 7.71 -10.06
N TYR A 258 -3.07 7.34 -11.34
CA TYR A 258 -4.39 7.11 -11.96
C TYR A 258 -5.15 5.99 -11.25
N ALA A 259 -4.51 4.87 -10.97
CA ALA A 259 -5.15 3.75 -10.27
C ALA A 259 -5.56 4.12 -8.83
N GLN A 260 -4.78 4.94 -8.14
CA GLN A 260 -5.04 5.34 -6.77
C GLN A 260 -6.09 6.45 -6.63
N HIS A 261 -6.06 7.46 -7.50
CA HIS A 261 -6.83 8.69 -7.32
C HIS A 261 -7.95 8.89 -8.36
N ASP A 262 -7.72 8.49 -9.62
CA ASP A 262 -8.61 8.84 -10.74
C ASP A 262 -9.49 7.66 -11.17
N SER A 263 -9.10 6.41 -10.88
CA SER A 263 -9.94 5.27 -11.20
C SER A 263 -11.21 5.33 -10.37
N THR A 264 -12.35 5.47 -11.04
CA THR A 264 -13.67 5.60 -10.41
C THR A 264 -13.99 4.36 -9.57
N ARG A 265 -13.85 4.49 -8.26
CA ARG A 265 -14.40 3.53 -7.30
C ARG A 265 -15.59 4.17 -6.62
N ARG A 266 -16.71 3.50 -6.72
CA ARG A 266 -17.92 3.90 -6.02
C ARG A 266 -17.74 3.61 -4.52
N GLY A 267 -18.13 4.56 -3.68
CA GLY A 267 -18.22 4.40 -2.24
C GLY A 267 -17.26 5.29 -1.45
N ASN A 268 -17.34 5.19 -0.13
CA ASN A 268 -16.55 5.95 0.84
C ASN A 268 -15.15 5.34 1.05
N ALA A 269 -14.45 4.97 -0.04
CA ALA A 269 -13.11 4.43 0.05
C ALA A 269 -12.16 5.49 0.63
N THR A 270 -11.45 5.15 1.70
CA THR A 270 -10.41 5.98 2.29
C THR A 270 -9.18 6.03 1.37
N ASP A 271 -8.26 6.95 1.63
CA ASP A 271 -7.00 7.02 0.89
C ASP A 271 -6.19 5.73 1.04
N PHE A 272 -6.30 5.08 2.20
CA PHE A 272 -5.66 3.79 2.45
C PHE A 272 -6.26 2.66 1.59
N ASP A 273 -7.59 2.60 1.49
CA ASP A 273 -8.27 1.63 0.61
C ASP A 273 -7.88 1.82 -0.86
N ARG A 274 -7.77 3.08 -1.28
CA ARG A 274 -7.35 3.44 -2.64
C ARG A 274 -5.91 3.00 -2.91
N MET A 275 -5.01 3.26 -1.98
CA MET A 275 -3.61 2.83 -2.05
C MET A 275 -3.49 1.31 -2.15
N LEU A 276 -4.11 0.57 -1.22
CA LEU A 276 -4.07 -0.89 -1.21
C LEU A 276 -4.66 -1.49 -2.49
N SER A 277 -5.68 -0.86 -3.01
CA SER A 277 -6.29 -1.27 -4.24
C SER A 277 -5.40 -1.00 -5.46
N ALA A 278 -4.75 0.17 -5.52
CA ALA A 278 -3.80 0.49 -6.57
C ALA A 278 -2.61 -0.48 -6.56
N SER A 279 -2.08 -0.81 -5.39
CA SER A 279 -0.97 -1.77 -5.26
C SER A 279 -1.30 -3.20 -5.73
N ARG A 280 -2.59 -3.53 -5.87
CA ARG A 280 -3.07 -4.83 -6.38
C ARG A 280 -3.55 -4.76 -7.82
N ASP A 281 -3.62 -3.57 -8.39
CA ASP A 281 -4.07 -3.34 -9.74
C ASP A 281 -3.12 -4.01 -10.74
N GLY A 282 -3.68 -4.80 -11.67
CA GLY A 282 -2.88 -5.54 -12.64
C GLY A 282 -2.12 -4.64 -13.61
N PHE A 283 -2.66 -3.46 -13.93
CA PHE A 283 -1.98 -2.49 -14.80
C PHE A 283 -0.83 -1.79 -14.09
N VAL A 284 -0.98 -1.49 -12.79
CA VAL A 284 0.13 -0.95 -11.99
C VAL A 284 1.28 -1.96 -11.90
N LYS A 285 0.99 -3.24 -11.66
CA LYS A 285 2.01 -4.29 -11.65
C LYS A 285 2.69 -4.44 -12.99
N ARG A 286 1.93 -4.41 -14.09
CA ARG A 286 2.49 -4.47 -15.43
C ARG A 286 3.37 -3.26 -15.76
N ALA A 287 2.94 -2.06 -15.32
CA ALA A 287 3.75 -0.85 -15.46
C ALA A 287 5.07 -0.97 -14.70
N GLU A 288 5.03 -1.47 -13.46
CA GLU A 288 6.21 -1.75 -12.64
C GLU A 288 7.17 -2.74 -13.34
N GLU A 289 6.65 -3.87 -13.82
CA GLU A 289 7.44 -4.85 -14.56
C GLU A 289 8.13 -4.22 -15.79
N LEU A 290 7.40 -3.43 -16.57
CA LEU A 290 7.94 -2.79 -17.77
C LEU A 290 9.05 -1.77 -17.47
N VAL A 291 8.97 -1.03 -16.36
CA VAL A 291 10.02 -0.07 -16.00
C VAL A 291 11.23 -0.72 -15.35
N LEU A 292 11.07 -1.87 -14.70
CA LEU A 292 12.17 -2.58 -14.02
C LEU A 292 12.92 -3.55 -14.94
N THR A 293 12.29 -4.09 -16.00
CA THR A 293 12.89 -5.13 -16.86
C THR A 293 13.43 -4.63 -18.17
N ALA A 294 13.11 -3.44 -18.57
CA ALA A 294 13.60 -2.80 -19.81
C ALA A 294 14.78 -1.87 -19.47
#